data_788790bc04c45c50f994790475b07b5a
#
_entry.id   788790bc04c45c50f994790475b07b5a
#
_cell.length_a   1.000
_cell.length_b   1.000
_cell.length_c   1.000
_cell.angle_alpha   90.00
_cell.angle_beta   90.00
_cell.angle_gamma   90.00
#
_symmetry.space_group_name_H-M   'P 1'
#
loop_
_entity.id
_entity.type
_entity.pdbx_description
1 polymer ?
#
loop_
_entity_poly.entity_id
_entity_poly.type
_entity_poly.pdbx_seq_one_letter_code
_entity_poly.pdbx_strand_id
1 'polypeptide(L)'
;MKLPRNFFKPLATGAPAPLRELPVKLERMIHFVPPHIEKLRAKVPELIAEVDVVLGNLEDAIPADAKQAARAGFIAMAKANDFGATGLWTRVNALNSPWLLDDVIEIVGAVGERLDVIMLPKVEGPWDIHYLDQLLAQLEAKHAIKKPILIHAILETAEGVDNVADIAVASPRMHGISLGPADLAASRAMKTTRVGGGHPQYKVLADATPGDGPRAAFQQDLWHYTLAKMVDACAAAGIKPFYGPFGDFSDAQACETQFRNAFLMGCVGAWTLHPSQVPIAKRVFSPDPTEVAFARKIIEAMPDGTGAVMIDGKMQDDATWKQAKVMIDLARSVAAKDPEGAARYGF
;
A
#
# COMPACT_ATOMS: atom_id res chain seq x y z
N MET A 1 -5.70 17.43 11.60
CA MET A 1 -6.43 18.48 10.82
C MET A 1 -7.35 17.76 9.85
N LYS A 2 -8.63 18.08 9.78
CA LYS A 2 -9.49 17.45 8.76
C LYS A 2 -9.06 17.97 7.39
N LEU A 3 -8.92 17.07 6.41
CA LEU A 3 -8.75 17.45 5.02
C LEU A 3 -9.74 18.56 4.69
N PRO A 4 -9.34 19.62 3.99
CA PRO A 4 -10.28 20.64 3.52
C PRO A 4 -11.11 20.04 2.38
N ARG A 5 -11.99 19.08 2.71
CA ARG A 5 -12.87 18.39 1.75
C ARG A 5 -13.75 19.32 0.94
N ASN A 6 -13.85 20.58 1.36
CA ASN A 6 -14.59 21.62 0.66
C ASN A 6 -13.74 22.41 -0.35
N PHE A 7 -12.42 22.14 -0.41
CA PHE A 7 -11.51 22.83 -1.31
C PHE A 7 -11.18 21.94 -2.51
N PHE A 8 -12.08 21.92 -3.47
CA PHE A 8 -11.94 21.12 -4.70
C PHE A 8 -11.52 21.97 -5.90
N LYS A 9 -10.79 23.04 -5.67
CA LYS A 9 -10.18 23.81 -6.75
C LYS A 9 -8.83 23.18 -7.12
N PRO A 10 -8.53 23.02 -8.41
CA PRO A 10 -7.19 22.59 -8.83
C PRO A 10 -6.14 23.62 -8.41
N LEU A 11 -4.95 23.14 -8.01
CA LEU A 11 -3.83 24.02 -7.60
C LEU A 11 -3.23 24.81 -8.75
N ALA A 12 -3.45 24.40 -10.00
CA ALA A 12 -3.03 25.12 -11.19
C ALA A 12 -4.20 25.28 -12.15
N THR A 13 -4.23 26.41 -12.86
CA THR A 13 -5.24 26.64 -13.90
C THR A 13 -5.10 25.59 -15.01
N GLY A 14 -6.18 24.87 -15.30
CA GLY A 14 -6.20 23.80 -16.29
C GLY A 14 -5.86 22.39 -15.73
N ALA A 15 -5.44 22.28 -14.48
CA ALA A 15 -5.30 20.98 -13.82
C ALA A 15 -6.67 20.33 -13.54
N PRO A 16 -6.78 18.99 -13.46
CA PRO A 16 -8.00 18.31 -13.09
C PRO A 16 -8.41 18.67 -11.65
N ALA A 17 -9.71 18.62 -11.37
CA ALA A 17 -10.20 18.79 -10.01
C ALA A 17 -9.73 17.63 -9.12
N PRO A 18 -9.39 17.89 -7.85
CA PRO A 18 -9.05 16.86 -6.89
C PRO A 18 -10.22 15.86 -6.73
N LEU A 19 -9.88 14.61 -6.45
CA LEU A 19 -10.89 13.60 -6.15
C LEU A 19 -11.52 13.86 -4.78
N ARG A 20 -12.83 13.63 -4.68
CA ARG A 20 -13.56 13.67 -3.40
C ARG A 20 -13.39 12.40 -2.59
N GLU A 21 -13.29 11.29 -3.29
CA GLU A 21 -13.12 9.95 -2.73
C GLU A 21 -12.11 9.18 -3.58
N LEU A 22 -11.34 8.32 -2.93
CA LEU A 22 -10.41 7.46 -3.65
C LEU A 22 -11.17 6.44 -4.50
N PRO A 23 -10.68 6.13 -5.71
CA PRO A 23 -11.24 5.06 -6.52
C PRO A 23 -11.21 3.72 -5.77
N VAL A 24 -12.31 2.98 -5.83
CA VAL A 24 -12.35 1.62 -5.30
C VAL A 24 -11.60 0.72 -6.30
N LYS A 25 -10.37 0.37 -5.94
CA LYS A 25 -9.51 -0.56 -6.67
C LYS A 25 -9.00 -1.64 -5.73
N LEU A 26 -8.93 -2.86 -6.22
CA LEU A 26 -8.28 -3.97 -5.52
C LEU A 26 -6.77 -3.79 -5.62
N GLU A 27 -6.08 -3.78 -4.49
CA GLU A 27 -4.64 -3.47 -4.39
C GLU A 27 -3.96 -4.32 -3.32
N ARG A 28 -4.15 -5.65 -3.38
CA ARG A 28 -3.58 -6.62 -2.43
C ARG A 28 -2.07 -6.66 -2.45
N MET A 29 -1.46 -6.29 -3.57
CA MET A 29 -0.01 -6.17 -3.71
C MET A 29 0.39 -5.05 -4.65
N ILE A 30 1.54 -4.44 -4.33
CA ILE A 30 2.28 -3.54 -5.20
C ILE A 30 3.53 -4.31 -5.64
N HIS A 31 3.56 -4.75 -6.92
CA HIS A 31 4.69 -5.54 -7.44
C HIS A 31 5.74 -4.65 -8.09
N PHE A 32 6.97 -4.71 -7.57
CA PHE A 32 8.08 -3.88 -7.99
C PHE A 32 8.79 -4.45 -9.21
N VAL A 33 8.94 -3.61 -10.23
CA VAL A 33 9.67 -3.93 -11.47
C VAL A 33 10.81 -2.93 -11.65
N PRO A 34 12.08 -3.36 -11.76
CA PRO A 34 13.20 -2.49 -12.10
C PRO A 34 13.22 -2.22 -13.62
N PRO A 35 12.78 -1.04 -14.10
CA PRO A 35 12.47 -0.84 -15.50
C PRO A 35 13.71 -0.64 -16.39
N HIS A 36 14.91 -0.47 -15.83
CA HIS A 36 16.17 -0.45 -16.58
C HIS A 36 16.56 -1.85 -17.12
N ILE A 37 15.99 -2.93 -16.55
CA ILE A 37 16.29 -4.31 -16.96
C ILE A 37 15.28 -4.77 -18.00
N GLU A 38 15.69 -4.83 -19.26
CA GLU A 38 14.83 -5.19 -20.40
C GLU A 38 14.15 -6.55 -20.23
N LYS A 39 14.88 -7.57 -19.76
CA LYS A 39 14.34 -8.91 -19.50
C LYS A 39 13.17 -8.91 -18.51
N LEU A 40 13.17 -8.00 -17.53
CA LEU A 40 12.08 -7.88 -16.55
C LEU A 40 10.92 -7.08 -17.13
N ARG A 41 11.19 -6.03 -17.91
CA ARG A 41 10.12 -5.33 -18.67
C ARG A 41 9.36 -6.25 -19.60
N ALA A 42 10.06 -7.16 -20.28
CA ALA A 42 9.45 -8.12 -21.21
C ALA A 42 8.43 -9.07 -20.54
N LYS A 43 8.50 -9.25 -19.21
CA LYS A 43 7.55 -10.05 -18.43
C LYS A 43 6.33 -9.29 -17.94
N VAL A 44 6.27 -7.98 -18.12
CA VAL A 44 5.17 -7.15 -17.61
C VAL A 44 3.80 -7.57 -18.18
N PRO A 45 3.63 -7.97 -19.46
CA PRO A 45 2.34 -8.48 -19.93
C PRO A 45 1.80 -9.66 -19.12
N GLU A 46 2.67 -10.57 -18.71
CA GLU A 46 2.30 -11.72 -17.84
C GLU A 46 1.96 -11.25 -16.41
N LEU A 47 2.74 -10.30 -15.88
CA LEU A 47 2.51 -9.74 -14.54
C LEU A 47 1.18 -8.99 -14.42
N ILE A 48 0.77 -8.25 -15.45
CA ILE A 48 -0.50 -7.50 -15.45
C ILE A 48 -1.70 -8.40 -15.14
N ALA A 49 -1.70 -9.64 -15.64
CA ALA A 49 -2.75 -10.61 -15.36
C ALA A 49 -2.71 -11.15 -13.91
N GLU A 50 -1.54 -11.11 -13.27
CA GLU A 50 -1.29 -11.76 -11.99
C GLU A 50 -1.31 -10.81 -10.78
N VAL A 51 -1.05 -9.52 -10.98
CA VAL A 51 -0.91 -8.56 -9.87
C VAL A 51 -1.99 -7.50 -9.89
N ASP A 52 -2.22 -6.86 -8.73
CA ASP A 52 -3.17 -5.76 -8.65
C ASP A 52 -2.54 -4.43 -9.02
N VAL A 53 -1.24 -4.24 -8.75
CA VAL A 53 -0.47 -3.04 -9.10
C VAL A 53 0.90 -3.43 -9.64
N VAL A 54 1.28 -2.88 -10.79
CA VAL A 54 2.65 -2.89 -11.31
C VAL A 54 3.30 -1.55 -11.00
N LEU A 55 4.41 -1.57 -10.28
CA LEU A 55 5.17 -0.38 -9.93
C LEU A 55 6.54 -0.40 -10.60
N GLY A 56 6.80 0.61 -11.46
CA GLY A 56 8.14 0.85 -11.97
C GLY A 56 9.01 1.56 -10.94
N ASN A 57 10.09 0.92 -10.53
CA ASN A 57 10.98 1.46 -9.51
C ASN A 57 12.15 2.25 -10.11
N LEU A 58 12.31 3.52 -9.72
CA LEU A 58 13.43 4.38 -10.13
C LEU A 58 14.41 4.70 -9.00
N GLU A 59 14.06 4.34 -7.76
CA GLU A 59 14.77 4.74 -6.56
C GLU A 59 15.78 3.65 -6.12
N ASP A 60 15.76 3.21 -4.87
CA ASP A 60 16.68 2.23 -4.34
C ASP A 60 16.71 0.93 -5.17
N ALA A 61 17.88 0.27 -5.19
CA ALA A 61 18.24 -0.85 -6.06
C ALA A 61 18.45 -0.47 -7.55
N ILE A 62 18.33 0.81 -7.94
CA ILE A 62 18.72 1.29 -9.27
C ILE A 62 20.02 2.05 -9.14
N PRO A 63 21.13 1.61 -9.77
CA PRO A 63 22.39 2.33 -9.74
C PRO A 63 22.27 3.76 -10.28
N ALA A 64 23.15 4.66 -9.81
CA ALA A 64 23.12 6.08 -10.18
C ALA A 64 23.25 6.30 -11.71
N ASP A 65 24.09 5.53 -12.37
CA ASP A 65 24.29 5.54 -13.83
C ASP A 65 23.15 4.92 -14.63
N ALA A 66 22.27 4.16 -13.98
CA ALA A 66 21.09 3.53 -14.59
C ALA A 66 19.79 4.34 -14.39
N LYS A 67 19.79 5.45 -13.64
CA LYS A 67 18.58 6.23 -13.33
C LYS A 67 17.86 6.72 -14.60
N GLN A 68 18.57 7.26 -15.56
CA GLN A 68 18.00 7.69 -16.82
C GLN A 68 17.42 6.51 -17.63
N ALA A 69 18.14 5.39 -17.68
CA ALA A 69 17.67 4.17 -18.34
C ALA A 69 16.41 3.59 -17.67
N ALA A 70 16.32 3.68 -16.34
CA ALA A 70 15.14 3.26 -15.59
C ALA A 70 13.92 4.11 -15.93
N ARG A 71 14.07 5.44 -15.99
CA ARG A 71 13.03 6.37 -16.39
C ARG A 71 12.53 6.09 -17.82
N ALA A 72 13.45 6.00 -18.78
CA ALA A 72 13.12 5.66 -20.17
C ALA A 72 12.44 4.28 -20.28
N GLY A 73 12.94 3.31 -19.53
CA GLY A 73 12.37 1.95 -19.46
C GLY A 73 10.97 1.93 -18.88
N PHE A 74 10.68 2.72 -17.85
CA PHE A 74 9.32 2.87 -17.33
C PHE A 74 8.36 3.48 -18.37
N ILE A 75 8.77 4.55 -19.02
CA ILE A 75 7.97 5.19 -20.07
C ILE A 75 7.68 4.21 -21.23
N ALA A 76 8.69 3.46 -21.65
CA ALA A 76 8.52 2.44 -22.68
C ALA A 76 7.55 1.32 -22.25
N MET A 77 7.69 0.82 -21.01
CA MET A 77 6.81 -0.17 -20.40
C MET A 77 5.35 0.32 -20.35
N ALA A 78 5.13 1.55 -19.90
CA ALA A 78 3.81 2.15 -19.78
C ALA A 78 3.14 2.36 -21.14
N LYS A 79 3.91 2.67 -22.19
CA LYS A 79 3.39 2.84 -23.57
C LYS A 79 3.09 1.52 -24.26
N ALA A 80 3.88 0.49 -24.00
CA ALA A 80 3.81 -0.79 -24.70
C ALA A 80 2.70 -1.72 -24.20
N ASN A 81 2.15 -1.48 -23.00
CA ASN A 81 1.20 -2.39 -22.36
C ASN A 81 -0.14 -1.70 -22.09
N ASP A 82 -1.22 -2.48 -22.15
CA ASP A 82 -2.51 -2.12 -21.60
C ASP A 82 -2.64 -2.73 -20.20
N PHE A 83 -2.81 -1.87 -19.19
CA PHE A 83 -2.89 -2.29 -17.79
C PHE A 83 -4.33 -2.65 -17.37
N GLY A 84 -5.35 -2.26 -18.12
CA GLY A 84 -6.74 -2.57 -17.83
C GLY A 84 -7.14 -2.18 -16.40
N ALA A 85 -7.52 -3.18 -15.59
CA ALA A 85 -7.88 -3.00 -14.19
C ALA A 85 -6.66 -3.00 -13.23
N THR A 86 -5.46 -3.33 -13.71
CA THR A 86 -4.22 -3.33 -12.91
C THR A 86 -3.67 -1.92 -12.82
N GLY A 87 -3.32 -1.48 -11.60
CA GLY A 87 -2.75 -0.15 -11.37
C GLY A 87 -1.36 0.00 -11.99
N LEU A 88 -1.12 1.13 -12.64
CA LEU A 88 0.22 1.53 -13.10
C LEU A 88 0.78 2.61 -12.18
N TRP A 89 1.80 2.26 -11.41
CA TRP A 89 2.46 3.15 -10.46
C TRP A 89 3.94 3.32 -10.78
N THR A 90 4.56 4.36 -10.24
CA THR A 90 6.02 4.53 -10.26
C THR A 90 6.51 5.01 -8.91
N ARG A 91 7.62 4.45 -8.42
CA ARG A 91 8.38 5.02 -7.30
C ARG A 91 9.49 5.88 -7.89
N VAL A 92 9.37 7.19 -7.69
CA VAL A 92 10.37 8.18 -8.10
C VAL A 92 11.53 8.23 -7.12
N ASN A 93 12.60 8.89 -7.46
CA ASN A 93 13.71 9.14 -6.54
C ASN A 93 13.27 10.09 -5.41
N ALA A 94 14.00 10.10 -4.29
CA ALA A 94 13.70 10.94 -3.14
C ALA A 94 13.91 12.43 -3.44
N LEU A 95 13.21 13.30 -2.68
CA LEU A 95 13.28 14.77 -2.83
C LEU A 95 14.70 15.35 -2.62
N ASN A 96 15.51 14.69 -1.81
CA ASN A 96 16.90 15.07 -1.58
C ASN A 96 17.89 14.56 -2.66
N SER A 97 17.36 13.98 -3.76
CA SER A 97 18.18 13.48 -4.87
C SER A 97 18.16 14.45 -6.06
N PRO A 98 19.16 14.41 -6.95
CA PRO A 98 19.16 15.24 -8.15
C PRO A 98 18.23 14.71 -9.26
N TRP A 99 17.59 13.57 -9.09
CA TRP A 99 16.84 12.89 -10.15
C TRP A 99 15.32 13.09 -10.11
N LEU A 100 14.76 13.41 -8.93
CA LEU A 100 13.30 13.48 -8.74
C LEU A 100 12.61 14.41 -9.74
N LEU A 101 13.16 15.61 -9.95
CA LEU A 101 12.52 16.60 -10.81
C LEU A 101 12.36 16.08 -12.24
N ASP A 102 13.43 15.49 -12.79
CA ASP A 102 13.41 14.90 -14.12
C ASP A 102 12.49 13.68 -14.18
N ASP A 103 12.47 12.85 -13.12
CA ASP A 103 11.56 11.69 -13.05
C ASP A 103 10.11 12.14 -13.23
N VAL A 104 9.69 13.14 -12.46
CA VAL A 104 8.30 13.60 -12.48
C VAL A 104 7.97 14.30 -13.79
N ILE A 105 8.85 15.20 -14.28
CA ILE A 105 8.61 15.95 -15.54
C ILE A 105 8.49 15.01 -16.73
N GLU A 106 9.44 14.10 -16.89
CA GLU A 106 9.50 13.23 -18.07
C GLU A 106 8.38 12.17 -18.06
N ILE A 107 8.13 11.54 -16.90
CA ILE A 107 7.11 10.50 -16.77
C ILE A 107 5.71 11.09 -16.95
N VAL A 108 5.39 12.18 -16.26
CA VAL A 108 4.08 12.81 -16.36
C VAL A 108 3.84 13.34 -17.77
N GLY A 109 4.86 13.96 -18.38
CA GLY A 109 4.78 14.45 -19.76
C GLY A 109 4.59 13.35 -20.80
N ALA A 110 5.15 12.15 -20.57
CA ALA A 110 5.13 11.07 -21.54
C ALA A 110 3.95 10.11 -21.39
N VAL A 111 3.51 9.83 -20.15
CA VAL A 111 2.52 8.78 -19.81
C VAL A 111 1.56 9.15 -18.68
N GLY A 112 1.46 10.42 -18.29
CA GLY A 112 0.65 10.87 -17.15
C GLY A 112 -0.83 10.47 -17.23
N GLU A 113 -1.45 10.43 -18.42
CA GLU A 113 -2.84 9.97 -18.59
C GLU A 113 -3.05 8.50 -18.19
N ARG A 114 -1.98 7.68 -18.22
CA ARG A 114 -2.03 6.25 -17.85
C ARG A 114 -1.60 6.00 -16.41
N LEU A 115 -0.86 6.94 -15.81
CA LEU A 115 -0.29 6.81 -14.49
C LEU A 115 -1.37 7.02 -13.41
N ASP A 116 -1.50 6.07 -12.50
CA ASP A 116 -2.46 6.19 -11.40
C ASP A 116 -1.85 6.87 -10.18
N VAL A 117 -0.62 6.46 -9.79
CA VAL A 117 0.00 6.88 -8.53
C VAL A 117 1.50 7.09 -8.70
N ILE A 118 2.02 8.16 -8.09
CA ILE A 118 3.44 8.34 -7.83
C ILE A 118 3.71 8.00 -6.37
N MET A 119 4.60 7.03 -6.14
CA MET A 119 5.09 6.66 -4.82
C MET A 119 6.32 7.50 -4.50
N LEU A 120 6.22 8.33 -3.46
CA LEU A 120 7.28 9.23 -2.99
C LEU A 120 8.01 8.59 -1.81
N PRO A 121 9.31 8.27 -1.93
CA PRO A 121 10.11 7.72 -0.85
C PRO A 121 10.57 8.81 0.13
N LYS A 122 10.97 8.38 1.33
CA LYS A 122 11.63 9.18 2.37
C LYS A 122 10.87 10.47 2.72
N VAL A 123 9.54 10.36 2.80
CA VAL A 123 8.66 11.48 3.21
C VAL A 123 8.86 11.76 4.69
N GLU A 124 9.22 12.98 5.04
CA GLU A 124 9.48 13.43 6.40
C GLU A 124 8.37 14.30 6.98
N GLY A 125 7.58 14.95 6.10
CA GLY A 125 6.51 15.81 6.56
C GLY A 125 5.52 16.21 5.47
N PRO A 126 4.47 16.97 5.82
CA PRO A 126 3.45 17.43 4.88
C PRO A 126 4.02 18.33 3.76
N TRP A 127 5.15 19.02 4.00
CA TRP A 127 5.82 19.87 3.02
C TRP A 127 6.32 19.08 1.79
N ASP A 128 6.73 17.82 1.97
CA ASP A 128 7.18 16.97 0.87
C ASP A 128 6.01 16.62 -0.05
N ILE A 129 4.86 16.36 0.54
CA ILE A 129 3.62 16.10 -0.19
C ILE A 129 3.14 17.37 -0.91
N HIS A 130 3.19 18.54 -0.24
CA HIS A 130 2.80 19.80 -0.84
C HIS A 130 3.65 20.17 -2.06
N TYR A 131 4.96 19.93 -1.99
CA TYR A 131 5.85 20.14 -3.14
C TYR A 131 5.44 19.29 -4.34
N LEU A 132 5.27 17.98 -4.14
CA LEU A 132 4.90 17.07 -5.22
C LEU A 132 3.48 17.37 -5.76
N ASP A 133 2.53 17.66 -4.89
CA ASP A 133 1.16 18.04 -5.28
C ASP A 133 1.14 19.27 -6.18
N GLN A 134 1.89 20.31 -5.82
CA GLN A 134 1.98 21.54 -6.62
C GLN A 134 2.66 21.30 -7.96
N LEU A 135 3.71 20.48 -8.00
CA LEU A 135 4.41 20.13 -9.22
C LEU A 135 3.51 19.30 -10.16
N LEU A 136 2.79 18.33 -9.62
CA LEU A 136 1.84 17.51 -10.38
C LEU A 136 0.72 18.38 -10.98
N ALA A 137 0.15 19.30 -10.21
CA ALA A 137 -0.89 20.18 -10.72
C ALA A 137 -0.44 21.01 -11.92
N GLN A 138 0.81 21.52 -11.89
CA GLN A 138 1.37 22.29 -13.01
C GLN A 138 1.60 21.40 -14.25
N LEU A 139 2.12 20.18 -14.05
CA LEU A 139 2.38 19.25 -15.15
C LEU A 139 1.09 18.71 -15.75
N GLU A 140 0.10 18.38 -14.95
CA GLU A 140 -1.23 17.97 -15.40
C GLU A 140 -1.89 19.05 -16.26
N ALA A 141 -1.84 20.30 -15.80
CA ALA A 141 -2.34 21.44 -16.57
C ALA A 141 -1.58 21.61 -17.90
N LYS A 142 -0.23 21.55 -17.85
CA LYS A 142 0.65 21.68 -19.03
C LYS A 142 0.39 20.61 -20.07
N HIS A 143 0.15 19.37 -19.65
CA HIS A 143 -0.04 18.21 -20.55
C HIS A 143 -1.51 17.87 -20.76
N ALA A 144 -2.45 18.69 -20.26
CA ALA A 144 -3.90 18.52 -20.38
C ALA A 144 -4.41 17.16 -19.88
N ILE A 145 -3.79 16.63 -18.82
CA ILE A 145 -4.16 15.37 -18.17
C ILE A 145 -5.54 15.53 -17.51
N LYS A 146 -6.42 14.53 -17.69
CA LYS A 146 -7.84 14.64 -17.31
C LYS A 146 -8.15 14.11 -15.94
N LYS A 147 -7.32 13.24 -15.39
CA LYS A 147 -7.46 12.69 -14.03
C LYS A 147 -6.29 13.11 -13.16
N PRO A 148 -6.50 13.43 -11.86
CA PRO A 148 -5.38 13.71 -10.98
C PRO A 148 -4.54 12.44 -10.76
N ILE A 149 -3.22 12.59 -10.86
CA ILE A 149 -2.27 11.56 -10.43
C ILE A 149 -2.22 11.58 -8.90
N LEU A 150 -2.36 10.42 -8.26
CA LEU A 150 -2.36 10.32 -6.81
C LEU A 150 -0.94 10.19 -6.26
N ILE A 151 -0.80 10.49 -4.97
CA ILE A 151 0.48 10.42 -4.23
C ILE A 151 0.39 9.31 -3.19
N HIS A 152 1.38 8.44 -3.17
CA HIS A 152 1.56 7.41 -2.14
C HIS A 152 2.88 7.66 -1.41
N ALA A 153 2.84 7.90 -0.10
CA ALA A 153 4.03 8.17 0.69
C ALA A 153 4.66 6.87 1.22
N ILE A 154 6.00 6.85 1.35
CA ILE A 154 6.70 5.79 2.08
C ILE A 154 7.13 6.32 3.44
N LEU A 155 6.70 5.64 4.48
CA LEU A 155 7.01 5.92 5.88
C LEU A 155 8.29 5.16 6.25
N GLU A 156 9.43 5.80 6.07
CA GLU A 156 10.74 5.14 6.18
C GLU A 156 11.83 6.01 6.81
N THR A 157 11.41 7.11 7.47
CA THR A 157 12.28 7.94 8.31
C THR A 157 11.66 8.11 9.70
N ALA A 158 12.47 8.40 10.71
CA ALA A 158 11.98 8.64 12.06
C ALA A 158 11.07 9.87 12.11
N GLU A 159 11.45 10.94 11.38
CA GLU A 159 10.66 12.17 11.24
C GLU A 159 9.33 11.89 10.54
N GLY A 160 9.33 11.11 9.46
CA GLY A 160 8.10 10.73 8.77
C GLY A 160 7.14 9.98 9.69
N VAL A 161 7.65 9.08 10.53
CA VAL A 161 6.83 8.37 11.53
C VAL A 161 6.25 9.32 12.56
N ASP A 162 7.02 10.33 12.99
CA ASP A 162 6.51 11.33 13.92
C ASP A 162 5.39 12.16 13.30
N ASN A 163 5.55 12.58 12.06
CA ASN A 163 4.63 13.44 11.30
C ASN A 163 3.54 12.69 10.52
N VAL A 164 3.37 11.38 10.69
CA VAL A 164 2.50 10.56 9.82
C VAL A 164 1.05 11.04 9.74
N ALA A 165 0.50 11.58 10.83
CA ALA A 165 -0.85 12.10 10.86
C ALA A 165 -1.03 13.34 9.96
N ASP A 166 -0.04 14.24 9.95
CA ASP A 166 -0.05 15.43 9.10
C ASP A 166 0.26 15.08 7.63
N ILE A 167 1.14 14.11 7.39
CA ILE A 167 1.39 13.56 6.04
C ILE A 167 0.11 12.97 5.45
N ALA A 168 -0.65 12.19 6.23
CA ALA A 168 -1.85 11.52 5.75
C ALA A 168 -2.94 12.49 5.24
N VAL A 169 -2.98 13.71 5.74
CA VAL A 169 -3.97 14.75 5.37
C VAL A 169 -3.38 15.90 4.55
N ALA A 170 -2.13 15.79 4.11
CA ALA A 170 -1.41 16.91 3.48
C ALA A 170 -1.98 17.33 2.11
N SER A 171 -2.60 16.40 1.37
CA SER A 171 -3.17 16.67 0.05
C SER A 171 -4.40 15.82 -0.22
N PRO A 172 -5.38 16.33 -1.00
CA PRO A 172 -6.48 15.51 -1.50
C PRO A 172 -6.03 14.44 -2.52
N ARG A 173 -4.75 14.48 -2.97
CA ARG A 173 -4.14 13.45 -3.82
C ARG A 173 -3.62 12.25 -3.03
N MET A 174 -3.61 12.31 -1.69
CA MET A 174 -3.08 11.19 -0.90
C MET A 174 -3.88 9.92 -1.17
N HIS A 175 -3.20 8.93 -1.77
CA HIS A 175 -3.72 7.59 -2.02
C HIS A 175 -3.56 6.72 -0.78
N GLY A 176 -2.38 6.76 -0.17
CA GLY A 176 -2.05 5.91 0.96
C GLY A 176 -0.62 6.09 1.44
N ILE A 177 -0.26 5.25 2.40
CA ILE A 177 1.08 5.21 2.99
C ILE A 177 1.55 3.75 3.08
N SER A 178 2.80 3.49 2.69
CA SER A 178 3.48 2.20 2.91
C SER A 178 4.55 2.31 3.98
N LEU A 179 4.73 1.26 4.76
CA LEU A 179 5.89 1.12 5.64
C LEU A 179 7.14 0.74 4.84
N GLY A 180 8.24 1.51 4.99
CA GLY A 180 9.56 1.20 4.44
C GLY A 180 10.53 0.73 5.54
N PRO A 181 10.55 -0.57 5.92
CA PRO A 181 11.23 -1.02 7.13
C PRO A 181 12.77 -0.96 7.05
N ALA A 182 13.37 -1.05 5.87
CA ALA A 182 14.83 -1.04 5.74
C ALA A 182 15.42 0.35 6.04
N ASP A 183 14.95 1.38 5.34
CA ASP A 183 15.38 2.75 5.55
C ASP A 183 14.97 3.26 6.94
N LEU A 184 13.78 2.87 7.43
CA LEU A 184 13.35 3.22 8.78
C LEU A 184 14.27 2.60 9.85
N ALA A 185 14.73 1.37 9.66
CA ALA A 185 15.70 0.76 10.56
C ALA A 185 17.03 1.55 10.56
N ALA A 186 17.49 1.98 9.41
CA ALA A 186 18.68 2.81 9.28
C ALA A 186 18.47 4.19 9.94
N SER A 187 17.36 4.88 9.64
CA SER A 187 17.01 6.18 10.24
C SER A 187 16.94 6.13 11.77
N ARG A 188 16.47 5.03 12.34
CA ARG A 188 16.40 4.78 13.79
C ARG A 188 17.68 4.23 14.40
N ALA A 189 18.71 4.02 13.61
CA ALA A 189 19.94 3.32 14.04
C ALA A 189 19.65 1.96 14.72
N MET A 190 18.67 1.22 14.22
CA MET A 190 18.31 -0.11 14.72
C MET A 190 19.44 -1.11 14.48
N LYS A 191 19.57 -2.09 15.36
CA LYS A 191 20.66 -3.08 15.33
C LYS A 191 20.20 -4.36 14.59
N THR A 192 19.68 -4.19 13.40
CA THR A 192 19.23 -5.29 12.53
C THR A 192 19.52 -4.94 11.06
N THR A 193 19.77 -5.96 10.25
CA THR A 193 19.89 -5.85 8.79
C THR A 193 18.71 -6.52 8.07
N ARG A 194 17.70 -6.97 8.81
CA ARG A 194 16.53 -7.64 8.23
C ARG A 194 15.59 -6.62 7.58
N VAL A 195 15.12 -6.95 6.40
CA VAL A 195 14.17 -6.13 5.65
C VAL A 195 12.74 -6.66 5.89
N GLY A 196 12.05 -6.03 6.82
CA GLY A 196 10.72 -6.46 7.25
C GLY A 196 10.74 -7.72 8.13
N GLY A 197 9.56 -8.12 8.56
CA GLY A 197 9.39 -9.30 9.41
C GLY A 197 9.88 -9.12 10.85
N GLY A 198 9.65 -10.15 11.66
CA GLY A 198 10.08 -10.20 13.04
C GLY A 198 11.58 -10.51 13.19
N HIS A 199 12.14 -10.25 14.37
CA HIS A 199 13.53 -10.59 14.68
C HIS A 199 13.57 -11.67 15.78
N PRO A 200 14.29 -12.81 15.61
CA PRO A 200 14.25 -13.94 16.54
C PRO A 200 14.75 -13.60 17.95
N GLN A 201 15.56 -12.55 18.10
CA GLN A 201 16.03 -12.08 19.40
C GLN A 201 15.11 -11.03 20.04
N TYR A 202 14.15 -10.48 19.31
CA TYR A 202 13.17 -9.53 19.84
C TYR A 202 11.97 -10.31 20.40
N LYS A 203 12.07 -10.71 21.66
CA LYS A 203 11.12 -11.62 22.32
C LYS A 203 10.89 -11.27 23.79
N VAL A 204 9.75 -11.70 24.30
CA VAL A 204 9.40 -11.68 25.71
C VAL A 204 9.45 -13.10 26.25
N LEU A 205 10.00 -13.29 27.43
CA LEU A 205 10.00 -14.57 28.12
C LEU A 205 8.76 -14.66 29.03
N ALA A 206 8.14 -15.81 29.07
CA ALA A 206 7.14 -16.13 30.09
C ALA A 206 7.74 -16.05 31.50
N ASP A 207 6.91 -15.86 32.51
CA ASP A 207 7.34 -15.90 33.89
C ASP A 207 7.96 -17.27 34.24
N ALA A 208 8.95 -17.25 35.13
CA ALA A 208 9.57 -18.46 35.61
C ALA A 208 8.63 -19.17 36.60
N THR A 209 8.34 -20.45 36.36
CA THR A 209 7.65 -21.30 37.34
C THR A 209 8.69 -22.23 37.98
N PRO A 210 8.81 -22.27 39.31
CA PRO A 210 9.73 -23.17 39.98
C PRO A 210 9.48 -24.63 39.59
N GLY A 211 10.53 -25.31 39.09
CA GLY A 211 10.45 -26.72 38.64
C GLY A 211 10.16 -26.92 37.18
N ASP A 212 9.77 -25.88 36.42
CA ASP A 212 9.63 -25.95 34.99
C ASP A 212 11.00 -25.85 34.29
N GLY A 213 11.10 -26.43 33.11
CA GLY A 213 12.28 -26.39 32.26
C GLY A 213 12.58 -24.97 31.70
N PRO A 214 13.18 -24.86 30.51
CA PRO A 214 13.46 -23.56 29.89
C PRO A 214 12.19 -22.72 29.71
N ARG A 215 12.25 -21.44 30.03
CA ARG A 215 11.12 -20.50 29.91
C ARG A 215 10.66 -20.39 28.45
N ALA A 216 9.36 -20.43 28.24
CA ALA A 216 8.77 -20.14 26.94
C ALA A 216 9.12 -18.70 26.49
N ALA A 217 9.34 -18.53 25.19
CA ALA A 217 9.69 -17.24 24.60
C ALA A 217 8.69 -16.90 23.49
N PHE A 218 8.16 -15.70 23.52
CA PHE A 218 7.22 -15.19 22.51
C PHE A 218 7.90 -14.09 21.70
N GLN A 219 7.98 -14.29 20.39
CA GLN A 219 8.53 -13.30 19.47
C GLN A 219 7.61 -12.09 19.41
N GLN A 220 8.22 -10.89 19.42
CA GLN A 220 7.53 -9.61 19.26
C GLN A 220 7.71 -9.10 17.83
N ASP A 221 6.79 -8.26 17.38
CA ASP A 221 6.89 -7.57 16.09
C ASP A 221 7.59 -6.21 16.29
N LEU A 222 8.76 -6.04 15.66
CA LEU A 222 9.52 -4.78 15.68
C LEU A 222 8.76 -3.60 15.08
N TRP A 223 7.84 -3.87 14.18
CA TRP A 223 7.15 -2.87 13.37
C TRP A 223 5.75 -2.53 13.89
N HIS A 224 5.27 -3.27 14.88
CA HIS A 224 3.89 -3.18 15.39
C HIS A 224 3.48 -1.75 15.70
N TYR A 225 4.26 -1.02 16.51
CA TYR A 225 3.95 0.37 16.88
C TYR A 225 3.86 1.29 15.64
N THR A 226 4.85 1.21 14.75
CA THR A 226 4.88 2.06 13.55
C THR A 226 3.72 1.72 12.62
N LEU A 227 3.43 0.43 12.46
CA LEU A 227 2.32 -0.04 11.64
C LEU A 227 0.98 0.41 12.19
N ALA A 228 0.75 0.27 13.51
CA ALA A 228 -0.47 0.75 14.16
C ALA A 228 -0.67 2.25 13.98
N LYS A 229 0.38 3.06 14.26
CA LYS A 229 0.35 4.52 14.10
C LYS A 229 0.02 4.93 12.66
N MET A 230 0.60 4.23 11.67
CA MET A 230 0.33 4.46 10.24
C MET A 230 -1.11 4.09 9.86
N VAL A 231 -1.59 2.95 10.32
CA VAL A 231 -2.98 2.49 10.05
C VAL A 231 -3.99 3.47 10.63
N ASP A 232 -3.80 3.92 11.87
CA ASP A 232 -4.67 4.92 12.51
C ASP A 232 -4.69 6.24 11.73
N ALA A 233 -3.52 6.74 11.32
CA ALA A 233 -3.43 7.97 10.52
C ALA A 233 -4.13 7.83 9.15
N CYS A 234 -3.92 6.71 8.47
CA CYS A 234 -4.57 6.41 7.19
C CYS A 234 -6.09 6.29 7.34
N ALA A 235 -6.56 5.56 8.35
CA ALA A 235 -7.99 5.39 8.63
C ALA A 235 -8.66 6.73 8.95
N ALA A 236 -8.04 7.56 9.78
CA ALA A 236 -8.55 8.90 10.11
C ALA A 236 -8.61 9.84 8.90
N ALA A 237 -7.68 9.70 7.95
CA ALA A 237 -7.62 10.47 6.72
C ALA A 237 -8.49 9.90 5.58
N GLY A 238 -8.94 8.65 5.68
CA GLY A 238 -9.68 7.95 4.62
C GLY A 238 -8.80 7.54 3.44
N ILE A 239 -7.51 7.24 3.69
CA ILE A 239 -6.53 6.75 2.73
C ILE A 239 -6.08 5.33 3.07
N LYS A 240 -5.28 4.70 2.22
CA LYS A 240 -4.97 3.27 2.31
C LYS A 240 -3.61 2.98 2.97
N PRO A 241 -3.55 2.18 4.05
CA PRO A 241 -2.29 1.70 4.61
C PRO A 241 -1.81 0.43 3.90
N PHE A 242 -0.49 0.34 3.66
CA PHE A 242 0.16 -0.85 3.08
C PHE A 242 1.34 -1.30 3.94
N TYR A 243 1.51 -2.61 4.05
CA TYR A 243 2.76 -3.15 4.55
C TYR A 243 3.86 -3.02 3.48
N GLY A 244 5.10 -2.85 3.93
CA GLY A 244 6.27 -2.78 3.06
C GLY A 244 6.76 -4.15 2.57
N PRO A 245 8.05 -4.23 2.19
CA PRO A 245 8.63 -5.46 1.69
C PRO A 245 8.91 -6.49 2.80
N PHE A 246 8.91 -7.76 2.40
CA PHE A 246 9.52 -8.85 3.14
C PHE A 246 10.73 -9.36 2.33
N GLY A 247 11.94 -9.21 2.88
CA GLY A 247 13.17 -9.37 2.11
C GLY A 247 13.67 -10.82 1.97
N ASP A 248 13.25 -11.73 2.84
CA ASP A 248 13.67 -13.14 2.77
C ASP A 248 12.72 -13.96 1.87
N PHE A 249 13.07 -14.08 0.59
CA PHE A 249 12.24 -14.81 -0.38
C PHE A 249 12.24 -16.33 -0.16
N SER A 250 13.14 -16.86 0.66
CA SER A 250 13.23 -18.28 0.98
C SER A 250 12.28 -18.71 2.10
N ASP A 251 11.83 -17.75 2.94
CA ASP A 251 10.93 -18.00 4.06
C ASP A 251 9.48 -17.56 3.74
N ALA A 252 8.80 -18.40 2.96
CA ALA A 252 7.41 -18.15 2.58
C ALA A 252 6.45 -18.11 3.79
N GLN A 253 6.73 -18.89 4.84
CA GLN A 253 5.89 -18.94 6.04
C GLN A 253 6.01 -17.66 6.86
N ALA A 254 7.21 -17.14 7.04
CA ALA A 254 7.40 -15.87 7.73
C ALA A 254 6.82 -14.70 6.92
N CYS A 255 6.95 -14.72 5.59
CA CYS A 255 6.32 -13.75 4.69
C CYS A 255 4.79 -13.75 4.87
N GLU A 256 4.17 -14.92 4.84
CA GLU A 256 2.71 -15.05 5.05
C GLU A 256 2.28 -14.57 6.42
N THR A 257 3.01 -14.94 7.47
CA THR A 257 2.73 -14.50 8.84
C THR A 257 2.79 -12.98 8.96
N GLN A 258 3.81 -12.36 8.39
CA GLN A 258 3.97 -10.90 8.45
C GLN A 258 2.87 -10.16 7.67
N PHE A 259 2.54 -10.65 6.48
CA PHE A 259 1.44 -10.09 5.70
C PHE A 259 0.09 -10.28 6.42
N ARG A 260 -0.12 -11.43 7.07
CA ARG A 260 -1.32 -11.71 7.86
C ARG A 260 -1.47 -10.75 9.03
N ASN A 261 -0.39 -10.49 9.76
CA ASN A 261 -0.39 -9.52 10.85
C ASN A 261 -0.76 -8.12 10.33
N ALA A 262 -0.20 -7.70 9.21
CA ALA A 262 -0.51 -6.41 8.60
C ALA A 262 -1.98 -6.33 8.13
N PHE A 263 -2.51 -7.38 7.51
CA PHE A 263 -3.91 -7.47 7.09
C PHE A 263 -4.87 -7.33 8.28
N LEU A 264 -4.62 -8.07 9.36
CA LEU A 264 -5.45 -8.02 10.58
C LEU A 264 -5.41 -6.66 11.28
N MET A 265 -4.31 -5.92 11.12
CA MET A 265 -4.19 -4.55 11.63
C MET A 265 -4.88 -3.51 10.74
N GLY A 266 -5.33 -3.86 9.54
CA GLY A 266 -6.05 -2.97 8.64
C GLY A 266 -5.32 -2.58 7.36
N CYS A 267 -4.12 -3.12 7.08
CA CYS A 267 -3.46 -2.90 5.80
C CYS A 267 -4.25 -3.54 4.66
N VAL A 268 -4.31 -2.84 3.53
CA VAL A 268 -5.05 -3.30 2.34
C VAL A 268 -4.22 -4.17 1.41
N GLY A 269 -2.88 -4.13 1.55
CA GLY A 269 -1.93 -4.86 0.73
C GLY A 269 -0.50 -4.74 1.25
N ALA A 270 0.44 -5.33 0.50
CA ALA A 270 1.87 -5.29 0.79
C ALA A 270 2.70 -5.16 -0.49
N TRP A 271 4.01 -4.85 -0.33
CA TRP A 271 4.94 -4.90 -1.44
C TRP A 271 5.34 -6.34 -1.76
N THR A 272 5.39 -6.65 -3.04
CA THR A 272 5.98 -7.91 -3.53
C THR A 272 7.18 -7.59 -4.41
N LEU A 273 8.34 -8.10 -4.02
CA LEU A 273 9.63 -7.88 -4.69
C LEU A 273 10.02 -9.07 -5.56
N HIS A 274 9.40 -10.22 -5.35
CA HIS A 274 9.65 -11.46 -6.09
C HIS A 274 8.31 -12.13 -6.46
N PRO A 275 8.22 -12.78 -7.63
CA PRO A 275 6.99 -13.45 -8.08
C PRO A 275 6.43 -14.48 -7.09
N SER A 276 7.29 -15.17 -6.30
CA SER A 276 6.83 -16.13 -5.27
C SER A 276 5.98 -15.51 -4.16
N GLN A 277 6.06 -14.19 -3.95
CA GLN A 277 5.28 -13.47 -2.94
C GLN A 277 3.87 -13.11 -3.44
N VAL A 278 3.63 -13.09 -4.75
CA VAL A 278 2.34 -12.72 -5.33
C VAL A 278 1.21 -13.65 -4.87
N PRO A 279 1.33 -15.00 -4.94
CA PRO A 279 0.27 -15.87 -4.45
C PRO A 279 0.06 -15.77 -2.93
N ILE A 280 1.11 -15.46 -2.15
CA ILE A 280 0.99 -15.22 -0.71
C ILE A 280 0.15 -13.97 -0.46
N ALA A 281 0.47 -12.85 -1.13
CA ALA A 281 -0.29 -11.62 -0.99
C ALA A 281 -1.75 -11.77 -1.44
N LYS A 282 -2.01 -12.42 -2.59
CA LYS A 282 -3.36 -12.75 -3.05
C LYS A 282 -4.17 -13.49 -1.98
N ARG A 283 -3.58 -14.53 -1.37
CA ARG A 283 -4.24 -15.33 -0.34
C ARG A 283 -4.48 -14.56 0.96
N VAL A 284 -3.48 -13.81 1.41
CA VAL A 284 -3.53 -13.13 2.70
C VAL A 284 -4.45 -11.92 2.68
N PHE A 285 -4.38 -11.08 1.64
CA PHE A 285 -5.18 -9.86 1.51
C PHE A 285 -6.53 -10.07 0.82
N SER A 286 -6.96 -11.34 0.70
CA SER A 286 -8.34 -11.70 0.37
C SER A 286 -9.02 -12.25 1.61
N PRO A 287 -10.30 -11.92 1.85
CA PRO A 287 -10.99 -12.37 3.03
C PRO A 287 -11.23 -13.89 3.00
N ASP A 288 -11.28 -14.52 4.18
CA ASP A 288 -11.63 -15.93 4.30
C ASP A 288 -13.09 -16.16 3.91
N PRO A 289 -13.44 -17.16 3.08
CA PRO A 289 -14.81 -17.44 2.69
C PRO A 289 -15.76 -17.73 3.86
N THR A 290 -15.29 -18.33 4.95
CA THR A 290 -16.12 -18.59 6.14
C THR A 290 -16.41 -17.30 6.89
N GLU A 291 -15.46 -16.38 6.97
CA GLU A 291 -15.64 -15.04 7.52
C GLU A 291 -16.63 -14.21 6.69
N VAL A 292 -16.55 -14.30 5.35
CA VAL A 292 -17.51 -13.64 4.44
C VAL A 292 -18.91 -14.21 4.60
N ALA A 293 -19.04 -15.54 4.74
CA ALA A 293 -20.33 -16.18 4.98
C ALA A 293 -20.94 -15.74 6.33
N PHE A 294 -20.11 -15.62 7.37
CA PHE A 294 -20.55 -15.10 8.66
C PHE A 294 -20.93 -13.61 8.58
N ALA A 295 -20.15 -12.80 7.88
CA ALA A 295 -20.44 -11.39 7.65
C ALA A 295 -21.80 -11.19 6.94
N ARG A 296 -22.16 -12.07 5.98
CA ARG A 296 -23.51 -12.04 5.34
C ARG A 296 -24.62 -12.27 6.33
N LYS A 297 -24.48 -13.26 7.23
CA LYS A 297 -25.48 -13.49 8.29
C LYS A 297 -25.72 -12.25 9.14
N ILE A 298 -24.65 -11.49 9.46
CA ILE A 298 -24.74 -10.25 10.23
C ILE A 298 -25.52 -9.19 9.45
N ILE A 299 -25.19 -8.97 8.17
CA ILE A 299 -25.89 -7.98 7.34
C ILE A 299 -27.37 -8.36 7.12
N GLU A 300 -27.67 -9.64 6.92
CA GLU A 300 -29.05 -10.13 6.75
C GLU A 300 -29.88 -9.98 8.02
N ALA A 301 -29.29 -10.26 9.19
CA ALA A 301 -29.95 -10.15 10.49
C ALA A 301 -30.13 -8.69 10.96
N MET A 302 -29.32 -7.76 10.47
CA MET A 302 -29.31 -6.34 10.83
C MET A 302 -29.30 -5.46 9.57
N PRO A 303 -30.38 -5.41 8.78
CA PRO A 303 -30.37 -4.74 7.46
C PRO A 303 -30.04 -3.24 7.50
N ASP A 304 -30.37 -2.55 8.58
CA ASP A 304 -30.08 -1.13 8.81
C ASP A 304 -28.83 -0.88 9.67
N GLY A 305 -28.18 -1.96 10.16
CA GLY A 305 -26.99 -1.89 10.99
C GLY A 305 -27.21 -1.38 12.40
N THR A 306 -28.47 -1.34 12.86
CA THR A 306 -28.79 -0.86 14.21
C THR A 306 -29.21 -1.99 15.16
N GLY A 307 -29.00 -1.76 16.47
CA GLY A 307 -29.39 -2.71 17.51
C GLY A 307 -28.34 -3.77 17.82
N ALA A 308 -28.77 -4.88 18.40
CA ALA A 308 -27.94 -6.03 18.70
C ALA A 308 -28.70 -7.33 18.49
N VAL A 309 -28.01 -8.36 18.00
CA VAL A 309 -28.57 -9.70 17.70
C VAL A 309 -27.58 -10.79 18.06
N MET A 310 -28.07 -11.95 18.48
CA MET A 310 -27.25 -13.14 18.73
C MET A 310 -27.18 -14.00 17.46
N ILE A 311 -25.98 -14.25 16.95
CA ILE A 311 -25.72 -15.11 15.78
C ILE A 311 -24.66 -16.13 16.17
N ASP A 312 -24.97 -17.41 16.03
CA ASP A 312 -24.07 -18.53 16.35
C ASP A 312 -23.45 -18.39 17.76
N GLY A 313 -24.25 -17.95 18.75
CA GLY A 313 -23.82 -17.79 20.14
C GLY A 313 -22.95 -16.55 20.42
N LYS A 314 -22.76 -15.65 19.46
CA LYS A 314 -21.99 -14.41 19.57
C LYS A 314 -22.89 -13.20 19.40
N MET A 315 -22.73 -12.20 20.25
CA MET A 315 -23.44 -10.92 20.11
C MET A 315 -22.85 -10.14 18.92
N GLN A 316 -23.74 -9.62 18.09
CA GLN A 316 -23.43 -8.72 16.98
C GLN A 316 -24.15 -7.39 17.20
N ASP A 317 -23.50 -6.28 16.87
CA ASP A 317 -23.99 -4.92 17.04
C ASP A 317 -23.55 -4.03 15.87
N ASP A 318 -23.79 -2.73 15.96
CA ASP A 318 -23.38 -1.73 14.97
C ASP A 318 -21.87 -1.81 14.60
N ALA A 319 -21.00 -2.06 15.58
CA ALA A 319 -19.56 -2.15 15.32
C ALA A 319 -19.21 -3.41 14.49
N THR A 320 -19.77 -4.55 14.84
CA THR A 320 -19.59 -5.81 14.09
C THR A 320 -20.26 -5.78 12.72
N TRP A 321 -21.38 -5.07 12.58
CA TRP A 321 -22.02 -4.82 11.29
C TRP A 321 -21.12 -4.02 10.34
N LYS A 322 -20.46 -2.95 10.82
CA LYS A 322 -19.50 -2.16 10.05
C LYS A 322 -18.30 -3.01 9.59
N GLN A 323 -17.79 -3.88 10.47
CA GLN A 323 -16.72 -4.83 10.12
C GLN A 323 -17.19 -5.84 9.06
N ALA A 324 -18.40 -6.39 9.22
CA ALA A 324 -18.99 -7.30 8.24
C ALA A 324 -19.13 -6.65 6.85
N LYS A 325 -19.55 -5.38 6.81
CA LYS A 325 -19.64 -4.62 5.56
C LYS A 325 -18.27 -4.49 4.87
N VAL A 326 -17.21 -4.16 5.60
CA VAL A 326 -15.84 -4.09 5.05
C VAL A 326 -15.41 -5.43 4.43
N MET A 327 -15.69 -6.54 5.12
CA MET A 327 -15.36 -7.88 4.62
C MET A 327 -16.13 -8.24 3.33
N ILE A 328 -17.39 -7.90 3.26
CA ILE A 328 -18.23 -8.16 2.06
C ILE A 328 -17.78 -7.28 0.90
N ASP A 329 -17.49 -6.00 1.12
CA ASP A 329 -17.04 -5.08 0.07
C ASP A 329 -15.67 -5.49 -0.48
N LEU A 330 -14.77 -5.97 0.37
CA LEU A 330 -13.50 -6.55 -0.06
C LEU A 330 -13.71 -7.84 -0.88
N ALA A 331 -14.58 -8.75 -0.41
CA ALA A 331 -14.90 -9.97 -1.14
C ALA A 331 -15.48 -9.68 -2.54
N ARG A 332 -16.39 -8.69 -2.66
CA ARG A 332 -16.92 -8.23 -3.96
C ARG A 332 -15.82 -7.68 -4.87
N SER A 333 -14.88 -6.91 -4.31
CA SER A 333 -13.76 -6.35 -5.06
C SER A 333 -12.83 -7.46 -5.59
N VAL A 334 -12.58 -8.49 -4.78
CA VAL A 334 -11.82 -9.69 -5.21
C VAL A 334 -12.59 -10.44 -6.30
N ALA A 335 -13.88 -10.68 -6.11
CA ALA A 335 -14.71 -11.41 -7.06
C ALA A 335 -14.82 -10.70 -8.42
N ALA A 336 -14.82 -9.37 -8.44
CA ALA A 336 -14.88 -8.59 -9.68
C ALA A 336 -13.60 -8.73 -10.54
N LYS A 337 -12.44 -8.98 -9.91
CA LYS A 337 -11.16 -9.16 -10.62
C LYS A 337 -10.79 -10.63 -10.85
N ASP A 338 -11.25 -11.51 -9.96
CA ASP A 338 -10.91 -12.93 -9.93
C ASP A 338 -12.18 -13.78 -9.96
N PRO A 339 -12.56 -14.36 -11.14
CA PRO A 339 -13.76 -15.19 -11.27
C PRO A 339 -13.76 -16.44 -10.36
N GLU A 340 -12.58 -17.01 -10.07
CA GLU A 340 -12.46 -18.12 -9.11
C GLU A 340 -12.77 -17.64 -7.69
N GLY A 341 -12.37 -16.40 -7.37
CA GLY A 341 -12.71 -15.75 -6.12
C GLY A 341 -14.21 -15.53 -5.98
N ALA A 342 -14.90 -15.16 -7.07
CA ALA A 342 -16.36 -15.00 -7.09
C ALA A 342 -17.07 -16.29 -6.65
N ALA A 343 -16.68 -17.44 -7.20
CA ALA A 343 -17.24 -18.75 -6.84
C ALA A 343 -17.02 -19.11 -5.35
N ARG A 344 -15.88 -18.74 -4.79
CA ARG A 344 -15.56 -18.99 -3.35
C ARG A 344 -16.46 -18.20 -2.41
N TYR A 345 -16.88 -17.01 -2.81
CA TYR A 345 -17.72 -16.13 -1.97
C TYR A 345 -19.21 -16.28 -2.26
N GLY A 346 -19.59 -17.08 -3.29
CA GLY A 346 -20.99 -17.27 -3.70
C GLY A 346 -21.63 -15.98 -4.22
N PHE A 347 -20.87 -15.19 -4.98
CA PHE A 347 -21.35 -14.03 -5.74
C PHE A 347 -21.68 -14.41 -7.17
#